data_8b29a547ed3ec4ec4396e6a032fd04b3
#
_entry.id   8b29a547ed3ec4ec4396e6a032fd04b3
#
_cell.length_a   1.000
_cell.length_b   1.000
_cell.length_c   1.000
_cell.angle_alpha   90.00
_cell.angle_beta   90.00
_cell.angle_gamma   90.00
#
_symmetry.space_group_name_H-M   'P 1'
#
loop_
_entity.id
_entity.type
_entity.pdbx_description
1 polymer ?
#
loop_
_entity_poly.entity_id
_entity_poly.type
_entity_poly.pdbx_seq_one_letter_code
_entity_poly.pdbx_strand_id
1 'polypeptide(L)'
;MTVLPIAQFPPLVPPQVQVSTQYLGAGSDVVSKTVTTPLEEQLNGSAGMIYMSSNSTNNGDSIITVTFDVGFDQDIGQMELLTSSNEALSQLPSEVQQVGLTIEKHSTNMLLAVSLLSPNGTHDATFLQNYADIHLTDALSRIPGIASVTNFGLSKYAMRIWLDPAKLNNLGMTAIDVQQAIKEQNQQVAAGKIGQAPAPEGQAIEFQLSTLGRLEQVSQFENIIVRATPGGSLVRIKDIARVELGSEEYDWGTQLNRKPTATIIVFQLADANGLQIKKELEKTMDGLAEHFPADLEWVVRYDTTEFITDSVREVLVTLMQAIGLVILVVFIFLQNVRATLIPTIAVPVALIGTFAFMLIFGFSINTLS
;
A
#
# COMPACT_ATOMS: atom_id res chain seq x y z
N MET A 1 -12.07 -29.01 8.77
CA MET A 1 -11.06 -28.40 7.91
C MET A 1 -11.42 -26.99 7.40
N THR A 2 -12.65 -26.69 7.07
CA THR A 2 -13.08 -25.37 6.54
C THR A 2 -13.01 -24.21 7.54
N VAL A 3 -12.80 -24.46 8.83
CA VAL A 3 -12.79 -23.45 9.91
C VAL A 3 -11.39 -23.22 10.50
N LEU A 4 -10.45 -24.12 10.26
CA LEU A 4 -9.08 -23.97 10.75
C LEU A 4 -8.31 -22.96 9.88
N PRO A 5 -7.51 -22.06 10.48
CA PRO A 5 -6.63 -21.16 9.72
C PRO A 5 -5.63 -22.00 8.91
N ILE A 6 -5.55 -21.74 7.62
CA ILE A 6 -4.57 -22.39 6.72
C ILE A 6 -3.59 -21.32 6.27
N ALA A 7 -2.33 -21.47 6.68
CA ALA A 7 -1.26 -20.54 6.35
C ALA A 7 -0.02 -21.32 5.86
N GLN A 8 0.90 -20.67 5.18
CA GLN A 8 2.15 -21.29 4.74
C GLN A 8 3.05 -21.60 5.94
N PHE A 9 3.11 -20.70 6.91
CA PHE A 9 3.91 -20.81 8.12
C PHE A 9 3.04 -20.62 9.38
N PRO A 10 3.43 -21.17 10.53
CA PRO A 10 2.76 -20.84 11.78
C PRO A 10 2.89 -19.34 12.09
N PRO A 11 1.97 -18.76 12.89
CA PRO A 11 1.99 -17.33 13.25
C PRO A 11 3.10 -17.06 14.30
N LEU A 12 4.36 -17.28 13.92
CA LEU A 12 5.56 -17.02 14.74
C LEU A 12 6.24 -15.71 14.34
N VAL A 13 5.75 -15.05 13.30
CA VAL A 13 6.30 -13.77 12.85
C VAL A 13 5.80 -12.67 13.77
N PRO A 14 6.70 -11.93 14.45
CA PRO A 14 6.31 -10.79 15.26
C PRO A 14 5.53 -9.76 14.43
N PRO A 15 4.43 -9.19 14.95
CA PRO A 15 3.69 -8.15 14.24
C PRO A 15 4.54 -6.90 14.11
N GLN A 16 4.41 -6.24 12.97
CA GLN A 16 5.17 -5.03 12.64
C GLN A 16 4.23 -3.91 12.20
N VAL A 17 4.59 -2.70 12.59
CA VAL A 17 3.93 -1.48 12.11
C VAL A 17 5.00 -0.55 11.54
N GLN A 18 4.72 0.04 10.41
CA GLN A 18 5.62 0.93 9.69
C GLN A 18 5.12 2.36 9.80
N VAL A 19 6.03 3.25 10.14
CA VAL A 19 5.85 4.72 10.08
C VAL A 19 6.69 5.23 8.93
N SER A 20 6.07 5.90 7.97
CA SER A 20 6.76 6.44 6.80
C SER A 20 6.39 7.88 6.54
N THR A 21 7.34 8.64 6.00
CA THR A 21 7.16 10.00 5.53
C THR A 21 8.22 10.35 4.51
N GLN A 22 8.06 11.47 3.81
CA GLN A 22 8.99 11.93 2.80
C GLN A 22 9.39 13.39 3.02
N TYR A 23 10.68 13.66 2.99
CA TYR A 23 11.25 15.00 2.96
C TYR A 23 11.81 15.28 1.57
N LEU A 24 10.97 15.80 0.68
CA LEU A 24 11.30 16.05 -0.71
C LEU A 24 12.55 16.95 -0.87
N GLY A 25 13.50 16.48 -1.65
CA GLY A 25 14.74 17.21 -1.95
C GLY A 25 15.84 17.09 -0.88
N ALA A 26 15.61 16.38 0.21
CA ALA A 26 16.62 16.12 1.23
C ALA A 26 17.38 14.82 0.94
N GLY A 27 18.70 14.84 1.14
CA GLY A 27 19.51 13.62 1.10
C GLY A 27 19.37 12.79 2.38
N SER A 28 19.74 11.52 2.32
CA SER A 28 19.58 10.54 3.42
C SER A 28 20.15 10.99 4.76
N ASP A 29 21.30 11.71 4.76
CA ASP A 29 21.93 12.21 5.98
C ASP A 29 21.09 13.33 6.66
N VAL A 30 20.45 14.19 5.86
CA VAL A 30 19.54 15.23 6.36
C VAL A 30 18.26 14.59 6.88
N VAL A 31 17.66 13.68 6.09
CA VAL A 31 16.45 12.93 6.49
C VAL A 31 16.68 12.20 7.81
N SER A 32 17.79 11.49 7.93
CA SER A 32 18.15 10.74 9.14
C SER A 32 18.18 11.64 10.37
N LYS A 33 18.85 12.82 10.28
CA LYS A 33 19.03 13.71 11.43
C LYS A 33 17.80 14.54 11.78
N THR A 34 17.02 14.96 10.78
CA THR A 34 15.93 15.93 11.00
C THR A 34 14.55 15.33 11.03
N VAL A 35 14.39 14.09 10.54
CA VAL A 35 13.11 13.39 10.47
C VAL A 35 13.15 12.07 11.22
N THR A 36 14.08 11.17 10.83
CA THR A 36 14.10 9.81 11.37
C THR A 36 14.45 9.80 12.86
N THR A 37 15.55 10.47 13.27
CA THR A 37 15.96 10.50 14.68
C THR A 37 14.92 11.09 15.63
N PRO A 38 14.27 12.25 15.36
CA PRO A 38 13.19 12.75 16.20
C PRO A 38 11.98 11.80 16.30
N LEU A 39 11.65 11.11 15.21
CA LEU A 39 10.59 10.09 15.23
C LEU A 39 11.00 8.88 16.07
N GLU A 40 12.22 8.37 15.90
CA GLU A 40 12.73 7.24 16.70
C GLU A 40 12.72 7.54 18.20
N GLU A 41 13.09 8.74 18.59
CA GLU A 41 13.10 9.17 19.99
C GLU A 41 11.70 9.12 20.62
N GLN A 42 10.67 9.50 19.86
CA GLN A 42 9.28 9.50 20.33
C GLN A 42 8.62 8.11 20.25
N LEU A 43 9.00 7.30 19.27
CA LEU A 43 8.50 5.95 19.11
C LEU A 43 9.15 4.96 20.08
N ASN A 44 10.32 5.30 20.59
CA ASN A 44 11.08 4.42 21.49
C ASN A 44 10.35 4.25 22.81
N GLY A 45 10.18 3.00 23.21
CA GLY A 45 9.49 2.63 24.47
C GLY A 45 7.99 2.38 24.31
N SER A 46 7.47 2.29 23.08
CA SER A 46 6.09 1.86 22.83
C SER A 46 5.80 0.50 23.43
N ALA A 47 4.59 0.30 23.98
CA ALA A 47 4.23 -0.93 24.65
C ALA A 47 4.34 -2.16 23.74
N GLY A 48 4.95 -3.22 24.21
CA GLY A 48 5.16 -4.46 23.47
C GLY A 48 6.21 -4.40 22.37
N MET A 49 6.94 -3.28 22.20
CA MET A 49 8.02 -3.16 21.23
C MET A 49 9.23 -4.01 21.64
N ILE A 50 9.73 -4.82 20.71
CA ILE A 50 10.97 -5.60 20.89
C ILE A 50 12.16 -4.80 20.36
N TYR A 51 12.04 -4.31 19.12
CA TYR A 51 13.05 -3.48 18.48
C TYR A 51 12.44 -2.62 17.38
N MET A 52 13.20 -1.65 16.94
CA MET A 52 12.88 -0.74 15.87
C MET A 52 14.05 -0.70 14.88
N SER A 53 13.75 -0.60 13.60
CA SER A 53 14.74 -0.38 12.53
C SER A 53 14.27 0.73 11.63
N SER A 54 15.20 1.56 11.16
CA SER A 54 14.90 2.68 10.29
C SER A 54 15.77 2.69 9.04
N ASN A 55 15.22 3.25 7.98
CA ASN A 55 15.91 3.47 6.72
C ASN A 55 15.61 4.89 6.20
N SER A 56 16.67 5.62 5.84
CA SER A 56 16.58 6.96 5.24
C SER A 56 17.20 6.92 3.85
N THR A 57 16.46 7.34 2.83
CA THR A 57 16.88 7.26 1.43
C THR A 57 17.34 8.64 0.90
N ASN A 58 18.10 8.64 -0.21
CA ASN A 58 18.47 9.87 -0.90
C ASN A 58 17.31 10.51 -1.67
N ASN A 59 16.18 9.82 -1.80
CA ASN A 59 14.94 10.36 -2.37
C ASN A 59 14.11 11.13 -1.33
N GLY A 60 14.62 11.22 -0.09
CA GLY A 60 13.96 11.92 0.98
C GLY A 60 13.04 11.05 1.85
N ASP A 61 12.94 9.74 1.59
CA ASP A 61 12.06 8.86 2.37
C ASP A 61 12.67 8.53 3.73
N SER A 62 11.84 8.54 4.75
CA SER A 62 12.10 8.01 6.08
C SER A 62 11.10 6.88 6.35
N ILE A 63 11.62 5.68 6.61
CA ILE A 63 10.83 4.48 6.87
C ILE A 63 11.31 3.89 8.19
N ILE A 64 10.42 3.82 9.18
CA ILE A 64 10.69 3.26 10.50
C ILE A 64 9.78 2.04 10.69
N THR A 65 10.35 0.88 10.92
CA THR A 65 9.61 -0.35 11.18
C THR A 65 9.76 -0.71 12.65
N VAL A 66 8.65 -0.73 13.36
CA VAL A 66 8.56 -1.14 14.76
C VAL A 66 8.06 -2.57 14.83
N THR A 67 8.79 -3.42 15.54
CA THR A 67 8.47 -4.84 15.73
C THR A 67 8.02 -5.07 17.16
N PHE A 68 6.88 -5.73 17.31
CA PHE A 68 6.24 -6.01 18.60
C PHE A 68 6.40 -7.48 19.00
N ASP A 69 6.10 -7.79 20.26
CA ASP A 69 6.10 -9.16 20.78
C ASP A 69 5.14 -10.06 19.98
N VAL A 70 5.50 -11.35 19.88
CA VAL A 70 4.63 -12.35 19.24
C VAL A 70 3.29 -12.44 19.98
N GLY A 71 2.20 -12.28 19.25
CA GLY A 71 0.84 -12.25 19.81
C GLY A 71 0.38 -10.88 20.31
N PHE A 72 1.19 -9.83 20.18
CA PHE A 72 0.75 -8.46 20.43
C PHE A 72 -0.27 -8.02 19.37
N ASP A 73 -1.29 -7.30 19.82
CA ASP A 73 -2.32 -6.79 18.90
C ASP A 73 -1.77 -5.66 18.04
N GLN A 74 -1.73 -5.90 16.73
CA GLN A 74 -1.17 -4.96 15.76
C GLN A 74 -2.02 -3.68 15.61
N ASP A 75 -3.33 -3.74 15.89
CA ASP A 75 -4.20 -2.57 15.90
C ASP A 75 -3.85 -1.63 17.06
N ILE A 76 -3.59 -2.19 18.24
CA ILE A 76 -3.13 -1.42 19.40
C ILE A 76 -1.77 -0.79 19.11
N GLY A 77 -0.84 -1.54 18.53
CA GLY A 77 0.48 -1.04 18.13
C GLY A 77 0.37 0.13 17.13
N GLN A 78 -0.49 0.02 16.14
CA GLN A 78 -0.72 1.09 15.16
C GLN A 78 -1.28 2.36 15.82
N MET A 79 -2.25 2.23 16.73
CA MET A 79 -2.82 3.37 17.44
C MET A 79 -1.80 4.06 18.37
N GLU A 80 -0.98 3.30 19.04
CA GLU A 80 0.08 3.82 19.92
C GLU A 80 1.14 4.58 19.10
N LEU A 81 1.64 3.98 18.03
CA LEU A 81 2.59 4.64 17.14
C LEU A 81 2.00 5.88 16.47
N LEU A 82 0.71 5.88 16.14
CA LEU A 82 0.02 7.07 15.62
C LEU A 82 0.04 8.21 16.66
N THR A 83 -0.22 7.89 17.91
CA THR A 83 -0.21 8.89 18.99
C THR A 83 1.18 9.47 19.20
N SER A 84 2.20 8.61 19.36
CA SER A 84 3.60 9.01 19.56
C SER A 84 4.15 9.78 18.34
N SER A 85 3.81 9.36 17.12
CA SER A 85 4.21 10.07 15.89
C SER A 85 3.62 11.47 15.78
N ASN A 86 2.37 11.66 16.23
CA ASN A 86 1.73 12.98 16.25
C ASN A 86 2.40 13.92 17.28
N GLU A 87 2.92 13.42 18.38
CA GLU A 87 3.71 14.21 19.34
C GLU A 87 5.02 14.69 18.72
N ALA A 88 5.67 13.85 17.90
CA ALA A 88 6.87 14.21 17.16
C ALA A 88 6.65 15.26 16.06
N LEU A 89 5.42 15.35 15.51
CA LEU A 89 5.13 16.14 14.32
C LEU A 89 5.58 17.60 14.42
N SER A 90 5.45 18.22 15.60
CA SER A 90 5.86 19.60 15.83
C SER A 90 7.38 19.83 15.76
N GLN A 91 8.18 18.78 15.89
CA GLN A 91 9.64 18.82 15.86
C GLN A 91 10.19 18.61 14.44
N LEU A 92 9.34 18.16 13.50
CA LEU A 92 9.73 17.86 12.13
C LEU A 92 9.76 19.12 11.25
N PRO A 93 10.53 19.13 10.17
CA PRO A 93 10.53 20.20 9.17
C PRO A 93 9.12 20.47 8.63
N SER A 94 8.85 21.74 8.29
CA SER A 94 7.51 22.18 7.80
C SER A 94 7.05 21.43 6.56
N GLU A 95 7.98 21.05 5.68
CA GLU A 95 7.71 20.28 4.46
C GLU A 95 7.21 18.87 4.80
N VAL A 96 7.82 18.23 5.80
CA VAL A 96 7.40 16.91 6.30
C VAL A 96 6.04 16.99 6.99
N GLN A 97 5.80 18.06 7.77
CA GLN A 97 4.49 18.29 8.40
C GLN A 97 3.36 18.45 7.35
N GLN A 98 3.66 19.04 6.19
CA GLN A 98 2.69 19.21 5.11
C GLN A 98 2.41 17.90 4.36
N VAL A 99 3.41 17.04 4.18
CA VAL A 99 3.26 15.70 3.61
C VAL A 99 2.50 14.80 4.58
N GLY A 100 2.80 14.90 5.87
CA GLY A 100 2.23 14.07 6.94
C GLY A 100 3.01 12.78 7.16
N LEU A 101 2.51 11.99 8.12
CA LEU A 101 3.05 10.67 8.48
C LEU A 101 2.03 9.60 8.10
N THR A 102 2.51 8.53 7.48
CA THR A 102 1.70 7.36 7.17
C THR A 102 2.08 6.23 8.12
N ILE A 103 1.10 5.70 8.85
CA ILE A 103 1.28 4.60 9.80
C ILE A 103 0.44 3.41 9.36
N GLU A 104 1.10 2.34 8.96
CA GLU A 104 0.44 1.17 8.39
C GLU A 104 0.93 -0.12 9.05
N LYS A 105 0.04 -1.11 9.12
CA LYS A 105 0.43 -2.47 9.46
C LYS A 105 1.40 -2.98 8.42
N HIS A 106 2.55 -3.47 8.86
CA HIS A 106 3.53 -4.06 7.98
C HIS A 106 3.54 -5.58 8.15
N SER A 107 3.59 -6.28 7.04
CA SER A 107 3.75 -7.73 7.02
C SER A 107 4.77 -8.09 5.94
N THR A 108 5.66 -9.00 6.26
CA THR A 108 6.59 -9.58 5.29
C THR A 108 5.99 -10.79 4.57
N ASN A 109 4.77 -11.18 4.95
CA ASN A 109 4.10 -12.35 4.41
C ASN A 109 3.36 -12.00 3.12
N MET A 110 4.09 -12.00 2.01
CA MET A 110 3.54 -11.77 0.67
C MET A 110 2.65 -12.95 0.27
N LEU A 111 1.39 -12.67 0.00
CA LEU A 111 0.40 -13.67 -0.42
C LEU A 111 0.31 -13.79 -1.93
N LEU A 112 0.06 -12.67 -2.59
CA LEU A 112 -0.22 -12.59 -4.02
C LEU A 112 0.45 -11.36 -4.64
N ALA A 113 0.85 -11.49 -5.92
CA ALA A 113 1.17 -10.34 -6.75
C ALA A 113 0.24 -10.31 -7.97
N VAL A 114 -0.55 -9.25 -8.03
CA VAL A 114 -1.49 -8.98 -9.12
C VAL A 114 -0.86 -7.97 -10.06
N SER A 115 -0.85 -8.28 -11.35
CA SER A 115 -0.33 -7.37 -12.38
C SER A 115 -1.46 -6.89 -13.27
N LEU A 116 -1.51 -5.58 -13.47
CA LEU A 116 -2.38 -4.90 -14.42
C LEU A 116 -1.59 -4.62 -15.68
N LEU A 117 -2.11 -4.97 -16.84
CA LEU A 117 -1.40 -4.87 -18.12
C LEU A 117 -2.32 -4.38 -19.23
N SER A 118 -1.69 -3.76 -20.25
CA SER A 118 -2.33 -3.41 -21.52
C SER A 118 -1.75 -4.31 -22.62
N PRO A 119 -2.49 -5.37 -23.04
CA PRO A 119 -1.98 -6.35 -24.02
C PRO A 119 -1.58 -5.73 -25.36
N ASN A 120 -2.34 -4.75 -25.83
CA ASN A 120 -2.08 -4.06 -27.10
C ASN A 120 -1.17 -2.84 -26.95
N GLY A 121 -0.83 -2.43 -25.70
CA GLY A 121 0.03 -1.29 -25.42
C GLY A 121 -0.66 0.05 -25.59
N THR A 122 -1.98 0.10 -25.46
CA THR A 122 -2.77 1.33 -25.55
C THR A 122 -2.49 2.27 -24.37
N HIS A 123 -2.18 1.69 -23.20
CA HIS A 123 -1.92 2.41 -21.96
C HIS A 123 -0.43 2.30 -21.57
N ASP A 124 0.16 3.41 -21.18
CA ASP A 124 1.53 3.48 -20.71
C ASP A 124 1.69 3.04 -19.23
N ALA A 125 2.93 2.95 -18.77
CA ALA A 125 3.24 2.55 -17.40
C ALA A 125 2.61 3.47 -16.35
N THR A 126 2.65 4.77 -16.58
CA THR A 126 2.13 5.78 -15.64
C THR A 126 0.62 5.65 -15.50
N PHE A 127 -0.08 5.45 -16.62
CA PHE A 127 -1.52 5.20 -16.59
C PHE A 127 -1.87 3.95 -15.80
N LEU A 128 -1.19 2.83 -16.08
CA LEU A 128 -1.46 1.56 -15.40
C LEU A 128 -1.25 1.67 -13.89
N GLN A 129 -0.16 2.29 -13.47
CA GLN A 129 0.17 2.47 -12.06
C GLN A 129 -0.80 3.42 -11.35
N ASN A 130 -1.12 4.54 -11.97
CA ASN A 130 -2.08 5.49 -11.43
C ASN A 130 -3.50 4.90 -11.36
N TYR A 131 -3.91 4.14 -12.37
CA TYR A 131 -5.19 3.43 -12.36
C TYR A 131 -5.25 2.40 -11.25
N ALA A 132 -4.17 1.63 -11.06
CA ALA A 132 -4.05 0.65 -9.99
C ALA A 132 -4.14 1.31 -8.61
N ASP A 133 -3.46 2.43 -8.41
CA ASP A 133 -3.48 3.17 -7.14
C ASP A 133 -4.88 3.68 -6.79
N ILE A 134 -5.56 4.33 -7.74
CA ILE A 134 -6.86 4.97 -7.52
C ILE A 134 -8.00 3.95 -7.35
N HIS A 135 -8.00 2.89 -8.18
CA HIS A 135 -9.16 2.01 -8.28
C HIS A 135 -9.00 0.66 -7.60
N LEU A 136 -7.76 0.15 -7.48
CA LEU A 136 -7.53 -1.21 -7.00
C LEU A 136 -6.98 -1.25 -5.58
N THR A 137 -6.01 -0.41 -5.24
CA THR A 137 -5.31 -0.45 -3.94
C THR A 137 -6.27 -0.35 -2.77
N ASP A 138 -7.14 0.64 -2.77
CA ASP A 138 -8.14 0.82 -1.71
C ASP A 138 -9.19 -0.30 -1.65
N ALA A 139 -9.63 -0.79 -2.81
CA ALA A 139 -10.62 -1.85 -2.87
C ALA A 139 -10.06 -3.17 -2.32
N LEU A 140 -8.80 -3.48 -2.63
CA LEU A 140 -8.12 -4.68 -2.16
C LEU A 140 -7.76 -4.58 -0.67
N SER A 141 -7.36 -3.41 -0.18
CA SER A 141 -7.02 -3.18 1.24
C SER A 141 -8.19 -3.44 2.20
N ARG A 142 -9.43 -3.35 1.70
CA ARG A 142 -10.64 -3.59 2.51
C ARG A 142 -10.98 -5.07 2.69
N ILE A 143 -10.29 -5.97 2.01
CA ILE A 143 -10.53 -7.41 2.13
C ILE A 143 -10.02 -7.89 3.51
N PRO A 144 -10.87 -8.54 4.32
CA PRO A 144 -10.46 -9.02 5.64
C PRO A 144 -9.29 -9.99 5.57
N GLY A 145 -8.29 -9.79 6.42
CA GLY A 145 -7.07 -10.61 6.48
C GLY A 145 -5.91 -10.06 5.65
N ILE A 146 -6.11 -9.01 4.87
CA ILE A 146 -5.01 -8.28 4.22
C ILE A 146 -4.39 -7.31 5.24
N ALA A 147 -3.07 -7.35 5.36
CA ALA A 147 -2.28 -6.46 6.20
C ALA A 147 -1.99 -5.14 5.48
N SER A 148 -1.49 -5.24 4.26
CA SER A 148 -1.19 -4.10 3.41
C SER A 148 -1.25 -4.47 1.92
N VAL A 149 -1.50 -3.46 1.11
CA VAL A 149 -1.49 -3.55 -0.35
C VAL A 149 -0.52 -2.51 -0.87
N THR A 150 0.52 -2.95 -1.54
CA THR A 150 1.56 -2.06 -2.05
C THR A 150 1.55 -2.09 -3.58
N ASN A 151 1.34 -0.93 -4.20
CA ASN A 151 1.54 -0.77 -5.62
C ASN A 151 3.05 -0.59 -5.88
N PHE A 152 3.69 -1.63 -6.39
CA PHE A 152 5.14 -1.65 -6.60
C PHE A 152 5.50 -0.87 -7.88
N GLY A 153 6.34 0.14 -7.71
CA GLY A 153 6.66 1.06 -8.80
C GLY A 153 5.63 2.19 -8.94
N LEU A 154 4.99 2.55 -7.81
CA LEU A 154 3.98 3.61 -7.76
C LEU A 154 4.47 4.87 -8.47
N SER A 155 3.75 5.25 -9.49
CA SER A 155 3.98 6.47 -10.24
C SER A 155 2.66 7.19 -10.42
N LYS A 156 2.52 8.31 -9.73
CA LYS A 156 1.36 9.20 -9.87
C LYS A 156 1.59 10.18 -10.98
N TYR A 157 0.52 10.68 -11.56
CA TYR A 157 0.63 11.84 -12.45
C TYR A 157 1.00 13.08 -11.66
N ALA A 158 2.03 13.77 -12.13
CA ALA A 158 2.47 15.03 -11.59
C ALA A 158 2.70 16.06 -12.70
N MET A 159 2.53 17.33 -12.35
CA MET A 159 2.89 18.42 -13.24
C MET A 159 4.40 18.65 -13.16
N ARG A 160 5.13 18.26 -14.20
CA ARG A 160 6.59 18.38 -14.28
C ARG A 160 6.97 19.73 -14.88
N ILE A 161 7.80 20.46 -14.16
CA ILE A 161 8.29 21.78 -14.57
C ILE A 161 9.80 21.71 -14.71
N TRP A 162 10.27 21.60 -15.96
CA TRP A 162 11.67 21.48 -16.29
C TRP A 162 12.28 22.86 -16.46
N LEU A 163 12.94 23.37 -15.42
CA LEU A 163 13.56 24.68 -15.40
C LEU A 163 14.77 24.73 -16.34
N ASP A 164 14.92 25.83 -17.08
CA ASP A 164 16.09 26.11 -17.89
C ASP A 164 17.07 27.00 -17.09
N PRO A 165 18.21 26.44 -16.65
CA PRO A 165 19.15 27.18 -15.82
C PRO A 165 19.75 28.41 -16.50
N ALA A 166 19.92 28.36 -17.83
CA ALA A 166 20.47 29.49 -18.58
C ALA A 166 19.49 30.68 -18.62
N LYS A 167 18.21 30.38 -18.84
CA LYS A 167 17.16 31.40 -18.82
C LYS A 167 16.96 32.00 -17.43
N LEU A 168 16.99 31.17 -16.40
CA LEU A 168 16.90 31.63 -15.00
C LEU A 168 18.07 32.57 -14.67
N ASN A 169 19.31 32.17 -15.01
CA ASN A 169 20.49 32.98 -14.74
C ASN A 169 20.44 34.31 -15.48
N ASN A 170 20.03 34.33 -16.76
CA ASN A 170 19.89 35.56 -17.55
C ASN A 170 18.88 36.57 -16.98
N LEU A 171 17.87 36.04 -16.27
CA LEU A 171 16.83 36.86 -15.62
C LEU A 171 17.16 37.13 -14.13
N GLY A 172 18.30 36.65 -13.62
CA GLY A 172 18.67 36.77 -12.22
C GLY A 172 17.63 36.11 -11.28
N MET A 173 17.14 34.93 -11.66
CA MET A 173 16.13 34.18 -10.94
C MET A 173 16.70 32.84 -10.48
N THR A 174 16.13 32.32 -9.39
CA THR A 174 16.46 31.02 -8.81
C THR A 174 15.29 30.04 -8.94
N ALA A 175 15.56 28.75 -8.73
CA ALA A 175 14.51 27.74 -8.66
C ALA A 175 13.53 28.00 -7.50
N ILE A 176 14.02 28.60 -6.41
CA ILE A 176 13.20 28.97 -5.24
C ILE A 176 12.16 30.03 -5.60
N ASP A 177 12.51 31.02 -6.44
CA ASP A 177 11.57 32.04 -6.91
C ASP A 177 10.39 31.41 -7.67
N VAL A 178 10.69 30.39 -8.51
CA VAL A 178 9.68 29.64 -9.25
C VAL A 178 8.80 28.82 -8.32
N GLN A 179 9.41 28.11 -7.38
CA GLN A 179 8.69 27.31 -6.37
C GLN A 179 7.74 28.19 -5.56
N GLN A 180 8.19 29.35 -5.13
CA GLN A 180 7.38 30.30 -4.37
C GLN A 180 6.19 30.80 -5.19
N ALA A 181 6.41 31.17 -6.45
CA ALA A 181 5.37 31.63 -7.35
C ALA A 181 4.30 30.54 -7.60
N ILE A 182 4.72 29.28 -7.73
CA ILE A 182 3.79 28.15 -7.84
C ILE A 182 2.99 28.00 -6.56
N LYS A 183 3.65 28.03 -5.40
CA LYS A 183 3.01 27.88 -4.08
C LYS A 183 1.96 28.97 -3.84
N GLU A 184 2.22 30.20 -4.28
CA GLU A 184 1.29 31.34 -4.12
C GLU A 184 0.08 31.26 -5.06
N GLN A 185 0.27 30.77 -6.31
CA GLN A 185 -0.77 30.79 -7.33
C GLN A 185 -1.50 29.43 -7.49
N ASN A 186 -0.97 28.35 -6.92
CA ASN A 186 -1.59 27.02 -6.94
C ASN A 186 -2.16 26.68 -5.57
N GLN A 187 -3.02 27.54 -5.02
CA GLN A 187 -3.66 27.34 -3.71
C GLN A 187 -5.18 27.31 -3.83
N GLN A 188 -5.79 26.46 -3.03
CA GLN A 188 -7.24 26.49 -2.83
C GLN A 188 -7.55 27.49 -1.70
N VAL A 189 -8.12 28.62 -2.06
CA VAL A 189 -8.48 29.64 -1.08
C VAL A 189 -10.00 29.77 -1.02
N ALA A 190 -10.54 29.77 0.19
CA ALA A 190 -11.94 30.11 0.42
C ALA A 190 -12.11 31.63 0.24
N ALA A 191 -12.71 32.05 -0.86
CA ALA A 191 -12.84 33.46 -1.20
C ALA A 191 -13.95 34.19 -0.40
N GLY A 192 -14.73 33.44 0.41
CA GLY A 192 -15.81 34.01 1.22
C GLY A 192 -17.07 34.32 0.40
N LYS A 193 -17.88 35.22 0.93
CA LYS A 193 -19.18 35.59 0.38
C LYS A 193 -19.31 37.11 0.37
N ILE A 194 -20.00 37.66 -0.64
CA ILE A 194 -20.38 39.07 -0.70
C ILE A 194 -21.85 39.17 -0.33
N GLY A 195 -22.19 40.12 0.55
CA GLY A 195 -23.58 40.39 0.92
C GLY A 195 -24.05 39.57 2.15
N GLN A 196 -23.12 38.96 2.88
CA GLN A 196 -23.44 38.27 4.13
C GLN A 196 -23.82 39.31 5.23
N ALA A 197 -24.77 38.96 6.08
CA ALA A 197 -25.17 39.82 7.21
C ALA A 197 -24.01 40.07 8.21
N PRO A 198 -23.84 41.29 8.76
CA PRO A 198 -24.76 42.44 8.63
C PRO A 198 -24.57 43.16 7.30
N ALA A 199 -25.62 43.18 6.46
CA ALA A 199 -25.65 43.85 5.17
C ALA A 199 -26.49 45.13 5.24
N PRO A 200 -26.23 46.14 4.35
CA PRO A 200 -27.05 47.32 4.24
C PRO A 200 -28.53 47.01 3.93
N GLU A 201 -29.46 47.86 4.39
CA GLU A 201 -30.89 47.68 4.13
C GLU A 201 -31.13 47.62 2.58
N GLY A 202 -31.85 46.59 2.12
CA GLY A 202 -32.18 46.39 0.73
C GLY A 202 -31.29 45.38 0.00
N GLN A 203 -30.26 44.83 0.58
CA GLN A 203 -29.44 43.77 0.01
C GLN A 203 -30.03 42.39 0.33
N ALA A 204 -30.78 41.85 -0.63
CA ALA A 204 -31.46 40.54 -0.50
C ALA A 204 -30.69 39.37 -1.09
N ILE A 205 -29.53 39.60 -1.70
CA ILE A 205 -28.80 38.56 -2.42
C ILE A 205 -27.38 38.40 -1.86
N GLU A 206 -27.03 37.19 -1.51
CA GLU A 206 -25.69 36.75 -1.10
C GLU A 206 -25.02 36.04 -2.29
N PHE A 207 -23.81 36.47 -2.64
CA PHE A 207 -23.00 35.82 -3.66
C PHE A 207 -21.84 35.08 -3.05
N GLN A 208 -21.75 33.78 -3.32
CA GLN A 208 -20.57 33.01 -2.97
C GLN A 208 -19.47 33.28 -4.00
N LEU A 209 -18.29 33.67 -3.52
CA LEU A 209 -17.13 33.84 -4.38
C LEU A 209 -16.44 32.48 -4.55
N SER A 210 -16.16 32.12 -5.79
CA SER A 210 -15.28 30.98 -6.11
C SER A 210 -13.99 31.49 -6.73
N THR A 211 -12.87 30.94 -6.31
CA THR A 211 -11.56 31.13 -6.93
C THR A 211 -11.28 30.00 -7.90
N LEU A 212 -10.28 30.17 -8.77
CA LEU A 212 -9.88 29.15 -9.74
C LEU A 212 -9.44 27.84 -9.08
N GLY A 213 -9.08 27.87 -7.80
CA GLY A 213 -8.63 26.71 -7.06
C GLY A 213 -7.24 26.22 -7.44
N ARG A 214 -6.97 24.94 -7.20
CA ARG A 214 -5.74 24.29 -7.66
C ARG A 214 -5.75 24.18 -9.18
N LEU A 215 -4.58 24.40 -9.78
CA LEU A 215 -4.39 24.32 -11.21
C LEU A 215 -4.31 22.86 -11.65
N GLU A 216 -4.99 22.51 -12.75
CA GLU A 216 -5.09 21.13 -13.24
C GLU A 216 -4.50 20.96 -14.64
N GLN A 217 -4.45 22.02 -15.44
CA GLN A 217 -4.02 21.96 -16.82
C GLN A 217 -2.61 22.52 -17.01
N VAL A 218 -1.85 21.91 -17.93
CA VAL A 218 -0.50 22.37 -18.32
C VAL A 218 -0.49 23.87 -18.64
N SER A 219 -1.47 24.33 -19.44
CA SER A 219 -1.59 25.75 -19.84
C SER A 219 -1.78 26.71 -18.66
N GLN A 220 -2.39 26.27 -17.57
CA GLN A 220 -2.55 27.08 -16.36
C GLN A 220 -1.21 27.26 -15.66
N PHE A 221 -0.44 26.15 -15.50
CA PHE A 221 0.91 26.20 -14.93
C PHE A 221 1.88 27.02 -15.80
N GLU A 222 1.83 26.90 -17.11
CA GLU A 222 2.64 27.70 -18.05
C GLU A 222 2.42 29.19 -17.86
N ASN A 223 1.21 29.61 -17.52
CA ASN A 223 0.83 31.02 -17.38
C ASN A 223 1.03 31.59 -15.96
N ILE A 224 1.51 30.82 -14.99
CA ILE A 224 1.90 31.34 -13.68
C ILE A 224 2.94 32.44 -13.85
N ILE A 225 2.71 33.58 -13.19
CA ILE A 225 3.60 34.73 -13.23
C ILE A 225 4.67 34.54 -12.14
N VAL A 226 5.93 34.44 -12.54
CA VAL A 226 7.07 34.27 -11.60
C VAL A 226 7.62 35.64 -11.19
N ARG A 227 7.67 36.59 -12.11
CA ARG A 227 8.18 37.95 -11.83
C ARG A 227 7.50 39.00 -12.70
N ALA A 228 7.20 40.16 -12.13
CA ALA A 228 6.85 41.38 -12.86
C ALA A 228 8.08 42.30 -12.87
N THR A 229 8.47 42.75 -14.06
CA THR A 229 9.57 43.72 -14.19
C THR A 229 9.09 45.17 -14.02
N PRO A 230 9.94 46.09 -13.58
CA PRO A 230 9.54 47.51 -13.42
C PRO A 230 8.96 48.14 -14.68
N GLY A 231 9.25 47.59 -15.88
CA GLY A 231 8.73 48.02 -17.15
C GLY A 231 7.36 47.42 -17.53
N GLY A 232 6.70 46.68 -16.60
CA GLY A 232 5.40 46.05 -16.84
C GLY A 232 5.45 44.72 -17.61
N SER A 233 6.63 44.23 -17.98
CA SER A 233 6.79 42.93 -18.61
C SER A 233 6.66 41.81 -17.57
N LEU A 234 5.91 40.76 -17.89
CA LEU A 234 5.66 39.62 -17.03
C LEU A 234 6.50 38.44 -17.50
N VAL A 235 7.26 37.85 -16.58
CA VAL A 235 7.95 36.56 -16.78
C VAL A 235 7.06 35.46 -16.29
N ARG A 236 6.69 34.54 -17.17
CA ARG A 236 5.85 33.38 -16.87
C ARG A 236 6.68 32.10 -16.86
N ILE A 237 6.11 31.02 -16.29
CA ILE A 237 6.80 29.71 -16.25
C ILE A 237 7.18 29.24 -17.67
N LYS A 238 6.32 29.38 -18.66
CA LYS A 238 6.61 29.02 -20.07
C LYS A 238 7.85 29.71 -20.65
N ASP A 239 8.23 30.90 -20.14
CA ASP A 239 9.37 31.64 -20.64
C ASP A 239 10.70 31.07 -20.14
N ILE A 240 10.67 30.37 -18.97
CA ILE A 240 11.84 29.89 -18.25
C ILE A 240 11.86 28.36 -18.03
N ALA A 241 10.78 27.68 -18.39
CA ALA A 241 10.64 26.25 -18.16
C ALA A 241 9.77 25.59 -19.24
N ARG A 242 9.85 24.28 -19.35
CA ARG A 242 8.90 23.42 -20.06
C ARG A 242 7.99 22.78 -19.03
N VAL A 243 6.68 22.81 -19.27
CA VAL A 243 5.68 22.19 -18.40
C VAL A 243 5.05 21.00 -19.14
N GLU A 244 4.93 19.88 -18.47
CA GLU A 244 4.27 18.69 -19.01
C GLU A 244 3.61 17.89 -17.89
N LEU A 245 2.55 17.16 -18.21
CA LEU A 245 1.99 16.15 -17.35
C LEU A 245 2.82 14.87 -17.54
N GLY A 246 3.41 14.38 -16.46
CA GLY A 246 4.27 13.21 -16.49
C GLY A 246 4.17 12.39 -15.23
N SER A 247 5.10 11.48 -15.03
CA SER A 247 5.23 10.70 -13.81
C SER A 247 5.85 11.53 -12.69
N GLU A 248 5.40 11.32 -11.45
CA GLU A 248 6.03 11.90 -10.26
C GLU A 248 7.46 11.38 -10.08
N GLU A 249 7.65 10.09 -10.33
CA GLU A 249 8.97 9.43 -10.29
C GLU A 249 9.19 8.61 -11.56
N TYR A 250 10.45 8.47 -11.96
CA TYR A 250 10.89 7.66 -13.11
C TYR A 250 11.90 6.58 -12.72
N ASP A 251 12.26 6.49 -11.45
CA ASP A 251 13.33 5.61 -10.96
C ASP A 251 12.91 4.14 -10.89
N TRP A 252 11.59 3.91 -10.83
CA TRP A 252 11.00 2.58 -10.70
C TRP A 252 10.05 2.28 -11.86
N GLY A 253 10.07 1.05 -12.29
CA GLY A 253 9.15 0.56 -13.31
C GLY A 253 9.05 -0.94 -13.26
N THR A 254 7.82 -1.46 -13.40
CA THR A 254 7.57 -2.89 -13.48
C THR A 254 7.24 -3.30 -14.90
N GLN A 255 7.73 -4.47 -15.28
CA GLN A 255 7.51 -5.04 -16.61
C GLN A 255 7.12 -6.51 -16.51
N LEU A 256 6.17 -6.91 -17.32
CA LEU A 256 5.79 -8.29 -17.52
C LEU A 256 5.99 -8.65 -19.01
N ASN A 257 6.84 -9.65 -19.29
CA ASN A 257 7.17 -10.04 -20.67
C ASN A 257 7.62 -8.84 -21.55
N ARG A 258 8.42 -7.94 -20.98
CA ARG A 258 8.92 -6.69 -21.60
C ARG A 258 7.83 -5.66 -21.92
N LYS A 259 6.62 -5.81 -21.42
CA LYS A 259 5.57 -4.80 -21.50
C LYS A 259 5.44 -4.08 -20.16
N PRO A 260 5.17 -2.77 -20.16
CA PRO A 260 4.88 -2.06 -18.93
C PRO A 260 3.70 -2.68 -18.19
N THR A 261 3.77 -2.71 -16.87
CA THR A 261 2.70 -3.23 -16.02
C THR A 261 2.65 -2.45 -14.71
N ALA A 262 1.49 -2.42 -14.06
CA ALA A 262 1.42 -2.08 -12.64
C ALA A 262 1.35 -3.38 -11.84
N THR A 263 2.22 -3.53 -10.85
CA THR A 263 2.25 -4.71 -9.99
C THR A 263 1.83 -4.34 -8.58
N ILE A 264 0.73 -4.92 -8.13
CA ILE A 264 0.19 -4.77 -6.79
C ILE A 264 0.59 -6.00 -5.98
N ILE A 265 1.29 -5.78 -4.87
CA ILE A 265 1.67 -6.84 -3.95
C ILE A 265 0.71 -6.79 -2.76
N VAL A 266 0.13 -7.94 -2.46
CA VAL A 266 -0.80 -8.13 -1.35
C VAL A 266 -0.12 -8.91 -0.25
N PHE A 267 -0.06 -8.32 0.95
CA PHE A 267 0.48 -8.92 2.15
C PHE A 267 -0.65 -9.33 3.08
N GLN A 268 -0.56 -10.52 3.65
CA GLN A 268 -1.56 -11.03 4.58
C GLN A 268 -1.13 -10.85 6.04
N LEU A 269 -2.12 -10.76 6.94
CA LEU A 269 -1.91 -10.87 8.37
C LEU A 269 -1.45 -12.28 8.74
N ALA A 270 -0.69 -12.40 9.84
CA ALA A 270 -0.06 -13.66 10.24
C ALA A 270 -1.07 -14.80 10.56
N ASP A 271 -2.25 -14.45 11.02
CA ASP A 271 -3.34 -15.36 11.40
C ASP A 271 -4.43 -15.52 10.34
N ALA A 272 -4.28 -14.87 9.19
CA ALA A 272 -5.28 -14.85 8.15
C ALA A 272 -5.25 -16.12 7.27
N ASN A 273 -6.41 -16.47 6.73
CA ASN A 273 -6.56 -17.57 5.78
C ASN A 273 -6.28 -17.12 4.35
N GLY A 274 -5.08 -17.43 3.84
CA GLY A 274 -4.65 -17.02 2.50
C GLY A 274 -5.53 -17.53 1.36
N LEU A 275 -6.13 -18.72 1.48
CA LEU A 275 -7.05 -19.27 0.47
C LEU A 275 -8.36 -18.46 0.39
N GLN A 276 -8.85 -18.03 1.55
CA GLN A 276 -10.05 -17.19 1.60
C GLN A 276 -9.78 -15.80 1.05
N ILE A 277 -8.63 -15.21 1.41
CA ILE A 277 -8.21 -13.90 0.87
C ILE A 277 -8.11 -13.97 -0.64
N LYS A 278 -7.45 -14.99 -1.21
CA LYS A 278 -7.36 -15.16 -2.67
C LYS A 278 -8.74 -15.17 -3.31
N LYS A 279 -9.66 -15.98 -2.79
CA LYS A 279 -11.02 -16.10 -3.34
C LYS A 279 -11.80 -14.77 -3.32
N GLU A 280 -11.68 -14.00 -2.22
CA GLU A 280 -12.32 -12.68 -2.14
C GLU A 280 -11.62 -11.65 -3.01
N LEU A 281 -10.28 -11.75 -3.15
CA LEU A 281 -9.51 -10.90 -4.05
C LEU A 281 -9.91 -11.15 -5.51
N GLU A 282 -9.94 -12.40 -5.98
CA GLU A 282 -10.35 -12.74 -7.34
C GLU A 282 -11.77 -12.23 -7.63
N LYS A 283 -12.69 -12.44 -6.71
CA LYS A 283 -14.08 -11.95 -6.83
C LYS A 283 -14.13 -10.41 -6.91
N THR A 284 -13.32 -9.72 -6.10
CA THR A 284 -13.26 -8.26 -6.10
C THR A 284 -12.65 -7.76 -7.40
N MET A 285 -11.56 -8.38 -7.86
CA MET A 285 -10.90 -8.03 -9.11
C MET A 285 -11.80 -8.27 -10.33
N ASP A 286 -12.54 -9.39 -10.37
CA ASP A 286 -13.50 -9.67 -11.44
C ASP A 286 -14.61 -8.61 -11.49
N GLY A 287 -15.14 -8.20 -10.33
CA GLY A 287 -16.13 -7.13 -10.27
C GLY A 287 -15.57 -5.77 -10.71
N LEU A 288 -14.32 -5.46 -10.38
CA LEU A 288 -13.65 -4.23 -10.84
C LEU A 288 -13.34 -4.30 -12.34
N ALA A 289 -13.02 -5.47 -12.87
CA ALA A 289 -12.68 -5.68 -14.27
C ALA A 289 -13.86 -5.39 -15.22
N GLU A 290 -15.10 -5.49 -14.77
CA GLU A 290 -16.28 -5.09 -15.55
C GLU A 290 -16.25 -3.58 -15.91
N HIS A 291 -15.52 -2.79 -15.15
CA HIS A 291 -15.42 -1.33 -15.33
C HIS A 291 -14.06 -0.90 -15.88
N PHE A 292 -13.22 -1.83 -16.27
CA PHE A 292 -11.89 -1.50 -16.82
C PHE A 292 -12.02 -0.77 -18.17
N PRO A 293 -11.14 0.20 -18.42
CA PRO A 293 -10.95 0.74 -19.75
C PRO A 293 -10.64 -0.35 -20.78
N ALA A 294 -10.93 -0.08 -22.04
CA ALA A 294 -10.58 -1.01 -23.13
C ALA A 294 -9.08 -1.29 -23.12
N ASP A 295 -8.67 -2.54 -23.40
CA ASP A 295 -7.28 -3.00 -23.40
C ASP A 295 -6.63 -3.01 -22.01
N LEU A 296 -7.41 -3.14 -20.94
CA LEU A 296 -6.89 -3.33 -19.60
C LEU A 296 -7.25 -4.72 -19.09
N GLU A 297 -6.25 -5.49 -18.68
CA GLU A 297 -6.40 -6.84 -18.16
C GLU A 297 -5.62 -7.01 -16.86
N TRP A 298 -6.08 -7.89 -16.01
CA TRP A 298 -5.39 -8.25 -14.77
C TRP A 298 -5.00 -9.73 -14.75
N VAL A 299 -3.93 -10.04 -14.03
CA VAL A 299 -3.44 -11.41 -13.90
C VAL A 299 -2.70 -11.57 -12.59
N VAL A 300 -2.89 -12.72 -11.92
CA VAL A 300 -2.06 -13.13 -10.78
C VAL A 300 -0.78 -13.75 -11.33
N ARG A 301 0.38 -13.25 -10.88
CA ARG A 301 1.70 -13.73 -11.32
C ARG A 301 2.50 -14.43 -10.24
N TYR A 302 2.26 -14.07 -9.02
CA TYR A 302 2.82 -14.77 -7.87
C TYR A 302 1.69 -15.15 -6.95
N ASP A 303 1.65 -16.41 -6.57
CA ASP A 303 0.58 -16.98 -5.76
C ASP A 303 1.15 -18.04 -4.81
N THR A 304 1.25 -17.69 -3.54
CA THR A 304 1.70 -18.64 -2.51
C THR A 304 0.63 -19.67 -2.17
N THR A 305 -0.64 -19.39 -2.49
CA THR A 305 -1.75 -20.28 -2.16
C THR A 305 -1.78 -21.54 -3.03
N GLU A 306 -1.18 -21.51 -4.22
CA GLU A 306 -1.03 -22.72 -5.05
C GLU A 306 -0.19 -23.76 -4.33
N PHE A 307 0.96 -23.34 -3.78
CA PHE A 307 1.83 -24.20 -3.00
C PHE A 307 1.10 -24.76 -1.73
N ILE A 308 0.33 -23.91 -1.05
CA ILE A 308 -0.45 -24.33 0.13
C ILE A 308 -1.51 -25.36 -0.30
N THR A 309 -2.22 -25.12 -1.39
CA THR A 309 -3.26 -26.01 -1.90
C THR A 309 -2.68 -27.37 -2.30
N ASP A 310 -1.56 -27.37 -3.02
CA ASP A 310 -0.89 -28.59 -3.43
C ASP A 310 -0.35 -29.37 -2.22
N SER A 311 0.25 -28.68 -1.23
CA SER A 311 0.70 -29.31 0.00
C SER A 311 -0.43 -29.95 0.78
N VAL A 312 -1.56 -29.26 0.96
CA VAL A 312 -2.75 -29.80 1.63
C VAL A 312 -3.30 -31.01 0.89
N ARG A 313 -3.35 -30.94 -0.44
CA ARG A 313 -3.80 -32.03 -1.30
C ARG A 313 -2.88 -33.25 -1.17
N GLU A 314 -1.56 -33.06 -1.15
CA GLU A 314 -0.58 -34.13 -1.01
C GLU A 314 -0.69 -34.81 0.36
N VAL A 315 -0.85 -34.01 1.44
CA VAL A 315 -1.13 -34.55 2.79
C VAL A 315 -2.40 -35.39 2.79
N LEU A 316 -3.49 -34.92 2.18
CA LEU A 316 -4.76 -35.68 2.11
C LEU A 316 -4.59 -36.99 1.34
N VAL A 317 -3.90 -36.96 0.19
CA VAL A 317 -3.63 -38.15 -0.63
C VAL A 317 -2.78 -39.15 0.15
N THR A 318 -1.71 -38.72 0.79
CA THR A 318 -0.80 -39.55 1.59
C THR A 318 -1.55 -40.16 2.79
N LEU A 319 -2.39 -39.38 3.44
CA LEU A 319 -3.24 -39.84 4.55
C LEU A 319 -4.22 -40.91 4.08
N MET A 320 -4.90 -40.72 2.96
CA MET A 320 -5.80 -41.72 2.39
C MET A 320 -5.08 -43.01 2.00
N GLN A 321 -3.84 -42.88 1.44
CA GLN A 321 -2.99 -44.03 1.13
C GLN A 321 -2.57 -44.80 2.41
N ALA A 322 -2.16 -44.06 3.47
CA ALA A 322 -1.80 -44.64 4.73
C ALA A 322 -2.99 -45.40 5.38
N ILE A 323 -4.17 -44.79 5.39
CA ILE A 323 -5.40 -45.42 5.87
C ILE A 323 -5.68 -46.71 5.06
N GLY A 324 -5.63 -46.65 3.74
CA GLY A 324 -5.84 -47.80 2.87
C GLY A 324 -4.85 -48.92 3.15
N LEU A 325 -3.56 -48.60 3.34
CA LEU A 325 -2.53 -49.55 3.65
C LEU A 325 -2.76 -50.19 5.04
N VAL A 326 -3.11 -49.41 6.05
CA VAL A 326 -3.42 -49.94 7.41
C VAL A 326 -4.62 -50.89 7.35
N ILE A 327 -5.69 -50.51 6.63
CA ILE A 327 -6.86 -51.38 6.47
C ILE A 327 -6.46 -52.70 5.79
N LEU A 328 -5.68 -52.60 4.70
CA LEU A 328 -5.19 -53.77 3.97
C LEU A 328 -4.39 -54.71 4.87
N VAL A 329 -3.41 -54.19 5.62
CA VAL A 329 -2.56 -54.98 6.54
C VAL A 329 -3.41 -55.64 7.63
N VAL A 330 -4.30 -54.86 8.27
CA VAL A 330 -5.18 -55.40 9.33
C VAL A 330 -6.10 -56.50 8.76
N PHE A 331 -6.62 -56.32 7.53
CA PHE A 331 -7.44 -57.30 6.85
C PHE A 331 -6.66 -58.61 6.60
N ILE A 332 -5.42 -58.55 6.11
CA ILE A 332 -4.57 -59.71 5.85
C ILE A 332 -4.31 -60.48 7.12
N PHE A 333 -4.02 -59.80 8.24
CA PHE A 333 -3.73 -60.48 9.53
C PHE A 333 -4.97 -61.03 10.23
N LEU A 334 -6.08 -60.29 10.24
CA LEU A 334 -7.32 -60.70 10.92
C LEU A 334 -8.17 -61.66 10.09
N GLN A 335 -8.03 -61.66 8.77
CA GLN A 335 -8.82 -62.47 7.81
C GLN A 335 -10.35 -62.44 8.06
N ASN A 336 -10.84 -61.39 8.71
CA ASN A 336 -12.24 -61.22 9.07
C ASN A 336 -12.70 -59.78 8.84
N VAL A 337 -13.61 -59.61 7.87
CA VAL A 337 -14.13 -58.29 7.48
C VAL A 337 -14.78 -57.55 8.65
N ARG A 338 -15.49 -58.26 9.54
CA ARG A 338 -16.17 -57.62 10.69
C ARG A 338 -15.18 -57.09 11.70
N ALA A 339 -14.09 -57.81 11.93
CA ALA A 339 -13.02 -57.40 12.83
C ALA A 339 -12.21 -56.22 12.26
N THR A 340 -12.03 -56.16 10.93
CA THR A 340 -11.35 -55.06 10.23
C THR A 340 -12.16 -53.77 10.23
N LEU A 341 -13.50 -53.86 10.33
CA LEU A 341 -14.37 -52.70 10.35
C LEU A 341 -14.12 -51.76 11.54
N ILE A 342 -13.73 -52.34 12.70
CA ILE A 342 -13.47 -51.57 13.94
C ILE A 342 -12.32 -50.57 13.74
N PRO A 343 -11.09 -50.98 13.34
CA PRO A 343 -10.00 -50.05 13.07
C PRO A 343 -10.33 -49.09 11.88
N THR A 344 -11.06 -49.58 10.88
CA THR A 344 -11.47 -48.76 9.72
C THR A 344 -12.33 -47.57 10.13
N ILE A 345 -13.19 -47.70 11.13
CA ILE A 345 -14.00 -46.61 11.68
C ILE A 345 -13.20 -45.79 12.71
N ALA A 346 -12.36 -46.46 13.51
CA ALA A 346 -11.60 -45.77 14.55
C ALA A 346 -10.61 -44.72 14.00
N VAL A 347 -9.97 -44.98 12.85
CA VAL A 347 -9.01 -44.04 12.24
C VAL A 347 -9.65 -42.73 11.83
N PRO A 348 -10.73 -42.66 11.05
CA PRO A 348 -11.40 -41.40 10.73
C PRO A 348 -11.91 -40.65 11.96
N VAL A 349 -12.43 -41.37 12.96
CA VAL A 349 -12.90 -40.75 14.22
C VAL A 349 -11.74 -40.10 14.97
N ALA A 350 -10.58 -40.79 15.07
CA ALA A 350 -9.39 -40.24 15.70
C ALA A 350 -8.87 -38.99 14.97
N LEU A 351 -8.90 -38.97 13.63
CA LEU A 351 -8.53 -37.82 12.82
C LEU A 351 -9.46 -36.62 13.05
N ILE A 352 -10.77 -36.86 13.03
CA ILE A 352 -11.75 -35.78 13.32
C ILE A 352 -11.51 -35.25 14.75
N GLY A 353 -11.26 -36.12 15.70
CA GLY A 353 -10.89 -35.73 17.06
C GLY A 353 -9.64 -34.87 17.14
N THR A 354 -8.59 -35.24 16.41
CA THR A 354 -7.35 -34.44 16.33
C THR A 354 -7.60 -33.05 15.77
N PHE A 355 -8.34 -32.91 14.66
CA PHE A 355 -8.67 -31.61 14.10
C PHE A 355 -9.56 -30.77 15.03
N ALA A 356 -10.50 -31.39 15.75
CA ALA A 356 -11.29 -30.71 16.76
C ALA A 356 -10.42 -30.19 17.93
N PHE A 357 -9.43 -30.97 18.35
CA PHE A 357 -8.48 -30.57 19.37
C PHE A 357 -7.61 -29.38 18.89
N MET A 358 -7.08 -29.46 17.66
CA MET A 358 -6.33 -28.35 17.07
C MET A 358 -7.14 -27.06 17.05
N LEU A 359 -8.44 -27.13 16.71
CA LEU A 359 -9.34 -25.97 16.71
C LEU A 359 -9.50 -25.37 18.12
N ILE A 360 -9.69 -26.22 19.14
CA ILE A 360 -9.90 -25.76 20.53
C ILE A 360 -8.63 -25.09 21.08
N PHE A 361 -7.44 -25.59 20.73
CA PHE A 361 -6.16 -25.03 21.18
C PHE A 361 -5.60 -23.93 20.29
N GLY A 362 -6.34 -23.51 19.24
CA GLY A 362 -5.93 -22.42 18.36
C GLY A 362 -4.76 -22.75 17.43
N PHE A 363 -4.50 -24.03 17.15
CA PHE A 363 -3.46 -24.43 16.21
C PHE A 363 -3.92 -24.20 14.76
N SER A 364 -3.00 -23.71 13.92
CA SER A 364 -3.20 -23.58 12.47
C SER A 364 -2.70 -24.82 11.72
N ILE A 365 -3.31 -25.10 10.56
CA ILE A 365 -2.76 -26.05 9.59
C ILE A 365 -1.73 -25.30 8.75
N ASN A 366 -0.49 -25.75 8.78
CA ASN A 366 0.60 -25.16 8.00
C ASN A 366 1.56 -26.26 7.53
N THR A 367 2.57 -25.90 6.73
CA THR A 367 3.54 -26.85 6.16
C THR A 367 4.41 -27.53 7.20
N LEU A 368 4.43 -27.06 8.46
CA LEU A 368 5.22 -27.62 9.56
C LEU A 368 4.38 -28.43 10.55
N SER A 369 3.06 -28.29 10.56
CA SER A 369 2.14 -29.05 11.42
C SER A 369 1.56 -30.26 10.69
#